data_106005926dc5e7dbbef3d07aa468862c
#
_entry.id   106005926dc5e7dbbef3d07aa468862c
#
_cell.length_a   1.000
_cell.length_b   1.000
_cell.length_c   1.000
_cell.angle_alpha   90.00
_cell.angle_beta   90.00
_cell.angle_gamma   90.00
#
_symmetry.space_group_name_H-M   'P 1'
#
loop_
_entity.id
_entity.type
_entity.pdbx_description
1 polymer ?
#
loop_
_entity_poly.entity_id
_entity_poly.type
_entity_poly.pdbx_seq_one_letter_code
_entity_poly.pdbx_strand_id
1 'polypeptide(L)'
;MDKIIITDLRATGIIGVKSPERDQPQTLLINITLFTDLKPAGLSDVIGDTVSYSTVSKSVLARVAETQFYTLEALADDLARMLLSRFCINAVTIRIEKPEFVANTSRVGVEIFREAVADNY
;
A
#
# COMPACT_ATOMS: atom_id res chain seq x y z
N MET A 1 7.84 4.74 17.02
CA MET A 1 6.44 4.26 16.91
C MET A 1 6.45 2.83 16.40
N ASP A 2 5.49 2.03 16.83
CA ASP A 2 5.39 0.65 16.40
C ASP A 2 4.91 0.54 14.97
N LYS A 3 5.06 -0.64 14.37
CA LYS A 3 4.78 -0.86 12.95
C LYS A 3 4.02 -2.16 12.74
N ILE A 4 3.06 -2.14 11.82
CA ILE A 4 2.51 -3.34 11.20
C ILE A 4 3.13 -3.44 9.82
N ILE A 5 3.70 -4.59 9.49
CA ILE A 5 4.45 -4.79 8.25
C ILE A 5 3.76 -5.84 7.40
N ILE A 6 3.43 -5.48 6.15
CA ILE A 6 2.89 -6.40 5.15
C ILE A 6 3.93 -6.48 4.03
N THR A 7 4.48 -7.67 3.86
CA THR A 7 5.62 -7.89 2.95
C THR A 7 5.19 -8.64 1.70
N ASP A 8 5.59 -8.11 0.53
CA ASP A 8 5.41 -8.75 -0.78
C ASP A 8 3.96 -9.16 -1.08
N LEU A 9 3.04 -8.25 -0.79
CA LEU A 9 1.64 -8.43 -1.18
C LEU A 9 1.56 -8.40 -2.71
N ARG A 10 1.04 -9.47 -3.29
CA ARG A 10 0.88 -9.57 -4.74
C ARG A 10 -0.46 -8.99 -5.15
N ALA A 11 -0.42 -7.90 -5.90
CA ALA A 11 -1.62 -7.23 -6.40
C ALA A 11 -1.61 -7.24 -7.93
N THR A 12 -2.77 -7.41 -8.52
CA THR A 12 -2.90 -7.45 -9.99
C THR A 12 -3.78 -6.30 -10.45
N GLY A 13 -3.30 -5.55 -11.42
CA GLY A 13 -4.04 -4.43 -11.97
C GLY A 13 -3.40 -3.85 -13.21
N ILE A 14 -4.08 -2.86 -13.80
CA ILE A 14 -3.61 -2.12 -14.97
C ILE A 14 -2.74 -0.96 -14.47
N ILE A 15 -1.51 -0.90 -14.94
CA ILE A 15 -0.57 0.17 -14.58
C ILE A 15 0.44 0.34 -15.71
N GLY A 16 0.76 1.58 -16.06
CA GLY A 16 1.79 1.88 -17.04
C GLY A 16 1.35 2.83 -18.13
N VAL A 17 2.32 3.36 -18.86
CA VAL A 17 2.12 4.40 -19.87
C VAL A 17 1.94 3.81 -21.27
N LYS A 18 2.65 2.73 -21.56
CA LYS A 18 2.68 2.14 -22.90
C LYS A 18 1.42 1.34 -23.21
N SER A 19 1.01 1.35 -24.48
CA SER A 19 -0.21 0.67 -24.91
C SER A 19 -0.33 -0.78 -24.46
N PRO A 20 0.71 -1.63 -24.56
CA PRO A 20 0.59 -3.00 -24.05
C PRO A 20 0.29 -3.09 -22.56
N GLU A 21 0.79 -2.14 -21.76
CA GLU A 21 0.53 -2.10 -20.32
C GLU A 21 -0.91 -1.69 -20.01
N ARG A 22 -1.55 -0.91 -20.88
CA ARG A 22 -2.92 -0.43 -20.67
C ARG A 22 -3.98 -1.52 -20.90
N ASP A 23 -3.63 -2.58 -21.63
CA ASP A 23 -4.56 -3.64 -22.00
C ASP A 23 -4.39 -4.92 -21.19
N GLN A 24 -3.27 -5.05 -20.46
CA GLN A 24 -2.92 -6.28 -19.78
C GLN A 24 -2.69 -6.03 -18.28
N PRO A 25 -3.48 -6.65 -17.40
CA PRO A 25 -3.16 -6.62 -15.98
C PRO A 25 -1.78 -7.21 -15.71
N GLN A 26 -1.06 -6.61 -14.79
CA GLN A 26 0.23 -7.13 -14.37
C GLN A 26 0.29 -7.26 -12.85
N THR A 27 1.17 -8.13 -12.38
CA THR A 27 1.38 -8.34 -10.96
C THR A 27 2.38 -7.32 -10.42
N LEU A 28 2.00 -6.67 -9.32
CA LEU A 28 2.85 -5.75 -8.58
C LEU A 28 3.16 -6.37 -7.22
N LEU A 29 4.35 -6.09 -6.71
CA LEU A 29 4.71 -6.42 -5.32
C LEU A 29 4.59 -5.16 -4.49
N ILE A 30 3.77 -5.23 -3.44
CA ILE A 30 3.49 -4.08 -2.59
C ILE A 30 3.92 -4.40 -1.17
N ASN A 31 4.76 -3.55 -0.61
CA ASN A 31 5.20 -3.63 0.78
C ASN A 31 4.62 -2.43 1.52
N ILE A 32 3.96 -2.70 2.63
CA ILE A 32 3.23 -1.69 3.39
C ILE A 32 3.74 -1.70 4.83
N THR A 33 4.09 -0.53 5.34
CA THR A 33 4.40 -0.34 6.75
C THR A 33 3.39 0.65 7.32
N LEU A 34 2.57 0.20 8.26
CA LEU A 34 1.61 1.04 8.97
C LEU A 34 2.21 1.44 10.31
N PHE A 35 2.32 2.73 10.55
CA PHE A 35 2.86 3.27 11.79
C PHE A 35 1.70 3.56 12.75
N THR A 36 1.67 2.84 13.84
CA THR A 36 0.61 2.98 14.85
C THR A 36 1.12 2.44 16.19
N ASP A 37 0.43 2.79 17.28
CA ASP A 37 0.77 2.29 18.60
C ASP A 37 0.12 0.91 18.79
N LEU A 38 0.95 -0.10 18.97
CA LEU A 38 0.49 -1.49 19.16
C LEU A 38 0.38 -1.89 20.63
N LYS A 39 0.66 -0.98 21.55
CA LYS A 39 0.60 -1.26 22.98
C LYS A 39 -0.80 -1.64 23.47
N PRO A 40 -1.88 -0.94 23.05
CA PRO A 40 -3.22 -1.34 23.46
C PRO A 40 -3.56 -2.77 23.15
N ALA A 41 -3.34 -3.21 21.90
CA ALA A 41 -3.61 -4.59 21.50
C ALA A 41 -2.67 -5.58 22.18
N GLY A 42 -1.42 -5.18 22.40
CA GLY A 42 -0.45 -6.01 23.12
C GLY A 42 -0.86 -6.30 24.55
N LEU A 43 -1.57 -5.38 25.18
CA LEU A 43 -2.06 -5.55 26.56
C LEU A 43 -3.41 -6.26 26.61
N SER A 44 -4.31 -5.99 25.66
CA SER A 44 -5.70 -6.47 25.70
C SER A 44 -5.91 -7.79 24.98
N ASP A 45 -5.10 -8.06 23.95
CA ASP A 45 -5.30 -9.19 23.02
C ASP A 45 -6.66 -9.12 22.31
N VAL A 46 -7.16 -7.90 22.07
CA VAL A 46 -8.44 -7.66 21.39
C VAL A 46 -8.17 -7.06 20.02
N ILE A 47 -8.71 -7.68 18.96
CA ILE A 47 -8.50 -7.23 17.58
C ILE A 47 -9.01 -5.79 17.36
N GLY A 48 -10.04 -5.37 18.07
CA GLY A 48 -10.58 -4.01 17.96
C GLY A 48 -9.62 -2.92 18.47
N ASP A 49 -8.57 -3.28 19.21
CA ASP A 49 -7.57 -2.34 19.73
C ASP A 49 -6.39 -2.16 18.78
N THR A 50 -6.44 -2.73 17.60
CA THR A 50 -5.41 -2.60 16.58
C THR A 50 -6.04 -2.44 15.18
N VAL A 51 -5.20 -2.42 14.16
CA VAL A 51 -5.64 -2.39 12.77
C VAL A 51 -5.56 -3.80 12.20
N SER A 52 -6.64 -4.26 11.56
CA SER A 52 -6.66 -5.57 10.92
C SER A 52 -5.82 -5.54 9.63
N TYR A 53 -4.66 -6.18 9.66
CA TYR A 53 -3.81 -6.26 8.46
C TYR A 53 -4.46 -7.08 7.34
N SER A 54 -5.34 -8.02 7.66
CA SER A 54 -6.13 -8.73 6.66
C SER A 54 -7.07 -7.77 5.91
N THR A 55 -7.75 -6.89 6.63
CA THR A 55 -8.63 -5.88 6.02
C THR A 55 -7.84 -4.87 5.19
N VAL A 56 -6.68 -4.46 5.68
CA VAL A 56 -5.77 -3.56 4.93
C VAL A 56 -5.36 -4.22 3.61
N SER A 57 -4.91 -5.47 3.65
CA SER A 57 -4.48 -6.20 2.46
C SER A 57 -5.60 -6.32 1.43
N LYS A 58 -6.80 -6.69 1.87
CA LYS A 58 -7.98 -6.79 1.00
C LYS A 58 -8.33 -5.46 0.36
N SER A 59 -8.26 -4.37 1.13
CA SER A 59 -8.54 -3.02 0.64
C SER A 59 -7.55 -2.60 -0.44
N VAL A 60 -6.27 -2.91 -0.24
CA VAL A 60 -5.21 -2.60 -1.21
C VAL A 60 -5.41 -3.41 -2.49
N LEU A 61 -5.65 -4.71 -2.37
CA LEU A 61 -5.88 -5.57 -3.55
C LEU A 61 -7.07 -5.09 -4.38
N ALA A 62 -8.18 -4.75 -3.73
CA ALA A 62 -9.37 -4.24 -4.41
C ALA A 62 -9.08 -2.89 -5.09
N ARG A 63 -8.36 -2.00 -4.42
CA ARG A 63 -8.05 -0.68 -4.97
C ARG A 63 -7.16 -0.77 -6.20
N VAL A 64 -6.14 -1.64 -6.17
CA VAL A 64 -5.27 -1.87 -7.32
C VAL A 64 -6.06 -2.41 -8.50
N ALA A 65 -6.98 -3.34 -8.26
CA ALA A 65 -7.82 -3.92 -9.32
C ALA A 65 -8.78 -2.92 -9.95
N GLU A 66 -9.23 -1.92 -9.21
CA GLU A 66 -10.18 -0.90 -9.67
C GLU A 66 -9.53 0.26 -10.43
N THR A 67 -8.25 0.54 -10.17
CA THR A 67 -7.56 1.71 -10.71
C THR A 67 -6.76 1.38 -11.95
N GLN A 68 -6.50 2.39 -12.78
CA GLN A 68 -5.73 2.25 -14.01
C GLN A 68 -4.77 3.42 -14.17
N PHE A 69 -3.94 3.65 -13.13
CA PHE A 69 -2.97 4.73 -13.15
C PHE A 69 -1.86 4.49 -14.18
N TYR A 70 -1.27 5.58 -14.64
CA TYR A 70 -0.13 5.52 -15.56
C TYR A 70 1.20 5.30 -14.84
N THR A 71 1.32 5.78 -13.61
CA THR A 71 2.59 5.75 -12.86
C THR A 71 2.44 5.04 -11.54
N LEU A 72 3.51 4.39 -11.09
CA LEU A 72 3.57 3.80 -9.75
C LEU A 72 3.46 4.87 -8.66
N GLU A 73 3.97 6.06 -8.94
CA GLU A 73 3.90 7.21 -8.01
C GLU A 73 2.45 7.58 -7.70
N ALA A 74 1.62 7.66 -8.73
CA ALA A 74 0.20 7.97 -8.55
C ALA A 74 -0.55 6.86 -7.81
N LEU A 75 -0.26 5.61 -8.12
CA LEU A 75 -0.85 4.47 -7.41
C LEU A 75 -0.43 4.47 -5.95
N ALA A 76 0.85 4.67 -5.67
CA ALA A 76 1.36 4.68 -4.30
C ALA A 76 0.70 5.80 -3.48
N ASP A 77 0.58 6.99 -4.04
CA ASP A 77 -0.06 8.11 -3.36
C ASP A 77 -1.54 7.85 -3.10
N ASP A 78 -2.24 7.29 -4.07
CA ASP A 78 -3.65 6.91 -3.93
C ASP A 78 -3.85 5.88 -2.82
N LEU A 79 -3.02 4.84 -2.78
CA LEU A 79 -3.09 3.82 -1.73
C LEU A 79 -2.79 4.42 -0.35
N ALA A 80 -1.79 5.29 -0.25
CA ALA A 80 -1.46 5.94 1.01
C ALA A 80 -2.62 6.78 1.52
N ARG A 81 -3.23 7.58 0.67
CA ARG A 81 -4.39 8.40 1.04
C ARG A 81 -5.59 7.55 1.46
N MET A 82 -5.85 6.47 0.74
CA MET A 82 -6.92 5.55 1.09
C MET A 82 -6.69 4.94 2.48
N LEU A 83 -5.49 4.44 2.76
CA LEU A 83 -5.19 3.81 4.03
C LEU A 83 -5.25 4.80 5.19
N LEU A 84 -4.73 6.01 5.01
CA LEU A 84 -4.79 7.05 6.03
C LEU A 84 -6.22 7.51 6.32
N SER A 85 -7.12 7.46 5.35
CA SER A 85 -8.51 7.87 5.54
C SER A 85 -9.39 6.77 6.14
N ARG A 86 -9.09 5.50 5.85
CA ARG A 86 -9.94 4.37 6.27
C ARG A 86 -9.51 3.72 7.57
N PHE A 87 -8.25 3.84 7.93
CA PHE A 87 -7.70 3.17 9.10
C PHE A 87 -7.10 4.18 10.08
N CYS A 88 -7.18 3.83 11.36
CA CYS A 88 -6.65 4.70 12.43
C CYS A 88 -5.15 4.45 12.60
N ILE A 89 -4.37 5.04 11.71
CA ILE A 89 -2.90 4.94 11.69
C ILE A 89 -2.28 6.33 11.65
N ASN A 90 -1.05 6.45 12.12
CA ASN A 90 -0.34 7.74 12.18
C ASN A 90 0.37 8.08 10.88
N ALA A 91 0.89 7.05 10.20
CA ALA A 91 1.63 7.21 8.97
C ALA A 91 1.69 5.89 8.21
N VAL A 92 2.10 5.94 6.95
CA VAL A 92 2.25 4.75 6.13
C VAL A 92 3.43 4.91 5.18
N THR A 93 4.18 3.84 5.00
CA THR A 93 5.15 3.69 3.90
C THR A 93 4.57 2.70 2.91
N ILE A 94 4.53 3.09 1.64
CA ILE A 94 4.10 2.24 0.52
C ILE A 94 5.28 2.07 -0.42
N ARG A 95 5.66 0.83 -0.68
CA ARG A 95 6.67 0.47 -1.68
C ARG A 95 6.00 -0.40 -2.72
N ILE A 96 6.02 0.04 -3.98
CA ILE A 96 5.44 -0.70 -5.10
C ILE A 96 6.53 -1.02 -6.11
N GLU A 97 6.65 -2.29 -6.48
CA GLU A 97 7.65 -2.75 -7.41
C GLU A 97 7.03 -3.54 -8.55
N LYS A 98 7.56 -3.34 -9.76
CA LYS A 98 7.26 -4.16 -10.93
C LYS A 98 8.35 -5.22 -11.04
N PRO A 99 8.03 -6.50 -10.86
CA PRO A 99 9.01 -7.55 -11.13
C PRO A 99 9.27 -7.65 -12.62
N GLU A 100 10.54 -7.82 -13.00
CA GLU A 100 10.97 -8.09 -14.38
C GLU A 100 10.64 -6.99 -15.41
N PHE A 101 10.40 -5.74 -14.95
CA PHE A 101 10.03 -4.67 -15.87
C PHE A 101 11.22 -4.07 -16.63
N VAL A 102 12.36 -3.93 -15.97
CA VAL A 102 13.56 -3.32 -16.56
C VAL A 102 14.65 -4.36 -16.69
N ALA A 103 15.23 -4.46 -17.91
CA ALA A 103 16.33 -5.41 -18.17
C ALA A 103 17.50 -5.15 -17.24
N ASN A 104 18.14 -6.24 -16.79
CA ASN A 104 19.30 -6.23 -15.90
C ASN A 104 19.02 -5.72 -14.48
N THR A 105 17.74 -5.62 -14.09
CA THR A 105 17.36 -5.36 -12.70
C THR A 105 16.51 -6.51 -12.18
N SER A 106 16.55 -6.74 -10.87
CA SER A 106 15.63 -7.71 -10.25
C SER A 106 14.21 -7.14 -10.21
N ARG A 107 14.08 -5.91 -9.80
CA ARG A 107 12.80 -5.20 -9.69
C ARG A 107 13.07 -3.70 -9.76
N VAL A 108 12.05 -2.95 -10.15
CA VAL A 108 12.10 -1.49 -10.14
C VAL A 108 10.79 -0.99 -9.54
N GLY A 109 10.86 0.08 -8.79
CA GLY A 109 9.66 0.60 -8.15
C GLY A 109 9.86 1.94 -7.47
N VAL A 110 8.88 2.31 -6.67
CA VAL A 110 8.87 3.55 -5.89
C VAL A 110 8.52 3.24 -4.44
N GLU A 111 8.99 4.09 -3.55
CA GLU A 111 8.63 4.03 -2.14
C GLU A 111 8.31 5.44 -1.66
N ILE A 112 7.17 5.58 -1.00
CA ILE A 112 6.73 6.86 -0.45
C ILE A 112 6.38 6.71 1.03
N PHE A 113 6.51 7.81 1.76
CA PHE A 113 6.07 7.95 3.14
C PHE A 113 5.05 9.07 3.23
N ARG A 114 3.93 8.81 3.91
CA ARG A 114 2.89 9.82 4.13
C ARG A 114 2.39 9.76 5.56
N GLU A 115 2.16 10.92 6.14
CA GLU A 115 1.63 11.04 7.51
C GLU A 115 0.17 11.43 7.48
N ALA A 116 -0.57 11.01 8.52
CA ALA A 116 -1.94 11.46 8.71
C ALA A 116 -1.94 12.97 8.92
N VAL A 117 -2.87 13.65 8.25
CA VAL A 117 -3.02 15.11 8.44
C VAL A 117 -3.73 15.36 9.76
N ALA A 118 -3.14 16.23 10.59
CA ALA A 118 -3.77 16.63 11.84
C ALA A 118 -5.04 17.43 11.53
N ASP A 119 -6.13 17.10 12.26
CA ASP A 119 -7.35 17.87 12.20
C ASP A 119 -7.14 19.19 12.95
N ASN A 120 -7.32 20.30 12.26
CA ASN A 120 -7.09 21.64 12.82
C ASN A 120 -8.39 22.33 13.24
N TYR A 121 -9.39 21.55 13.60
CA TYR A 121 -10.69 22.10 14.02
C TYR A 121 -10.86 22.12 15.51
#